data_560906ebb76d16ea75c73e5ecdf5ef0e
#
_entry.id   560906ebb76d16ea75c73e5ecdf5ef0e
#
_cell.length_a   1.000
_cell.length_b   1.000
_cell.length_c   1.000
_cell.angle_alpha   90.00
_cell.angle_beta   90.00
_cell.angle_gamma   90.00
#
_symmetry.space_group_name_H-M   'P 1'
#
loop_
_entity.id
_entity.type
_entity.pdbx_description
1 polymer ?
#
loop_
_entity_poly.entity_id
_entity_poly.type
_entity_poly.pdbx_seq_one_letter_code
_entity_poly.pdbx_strand_id
1 'polypeptide(L)'
;MSKMKLKCPVSSLRAAKIQIKFGATELYLGLASDDFSNLSYGGRGKTTWDGKHCTTSYEEIKEIVALAHENNVRVSYTANMPILYQDIIPGYLKYVEQGVDAGVDSLILGSIESIILLNKYKYPVDYISSVFTEAYNTEFLKWLEEMNISEAYLPHHMKLDELKTMAEATKIELGVFGHFGCSNSNGTCFLYHESGENINVGLPCRAIYNGYVGGEFIGKQNFLDAATDCSVCSIQDLYDAGVKTIKIVGRGKSIEMIGALTKIYRMAIDNIGSEVQPEQVREKAIQMMEILKTENCSLKRCKYGMDTPILRAFV
;
A
#
# COMPACT_ATOMS: atom_id res chain seq x y z
N MET A 1 8.23 18.35 -11.85
CA MET A 1 8.16 17.23 -10.87
C MET A 1 6.70 16.97 -10.54
N SER A 2 6.31 15.69 -10.34
CA SER A 2 4.95 15.35 -9.91
C SER A 2 4.66 15.93 -8.53
N LYS A 3 3.46 16.46 -8.31
CA LYS A 3 3.02 17.03 -7.03
C LYS A 3 2.89 15.97 -5.93
N MET A 4 2.55 14.75 -6.31
CA MET A 4 2.50 13.57 -5.43
C MET A 4 3.10 12.37 -6.13
N LYS A 5 3.70 11.47 -5.36
CA LYS A 5 4.19 10.17 -5.83
C LYS A 5 3.00 9.24 -6.04
N LEU A 6 3.08 8.39 -7.05
CA LEU A 6 2.13 7.31 -7.30
C LEU A 6 2.88 5.98 -7.25
N LYS A 7 2.70 5.23 -6.15
CA LYS A 7 3.37 3.96 -5.89
C LYS A 7 2.46 2.78 -6.27
N CYS A 8 2.91 1.99 -7.24
CA CYS A 8 2.12 0.93 -7.85
C CYS A 8 2.70 -0.46 -7.62
N PRO A 9 1.86 -1.49 -7.44
CA PRO A 9 2.31 -2.87 -7.26
C PRO A 9 2.77 -3.47 -8.58
N VAL A 10 3.84 -4.26 -8.54
CA VAL A 10 4.27 -5.06 -9.67
C VAL A 10 4.59 -6.48 -9.24
N SER A 11 4.27 -7.44 -10.12
CA SER A 11 4.50 -8.88 -9.94
C SER A 11 5.29 -9.49 -11.09
N SER A 12 5.63 -8.69 -12.09
CA SER A 12 6.38 -9.13 -13.27
C SER A 12 6.93 -7.94 -14.05
N LEU A 13 7.89 -8.20 -14.94
CA LEU A 13 8.42 -7.19 -15.87
C LEU A 13 7.33 -6.60 -16.78
N ARG A 14 6.34 -7.43 -17.20
CA ARG A 14 5.18 -6.96 -17.95
C ARG A 14 4.35 -5.96 -17.13
N ALA A 15 4.10 -6.25 -15.85
CA ALA A 15 3.39 -5.35 -14.97
C ALA A 15 4.15 -4.02 -14.81
N ALA A 16 5.47 -4.07 -14.62
CA ALA A 16 6.31 -2.88 -14.48
C ALA A 16 6.20 -1.97 -15.72
N LYS A 17 6.32 -2.54 -16.93
CA LYS A 17 6.16 -1.80 -18.20
C LYS A 17 4.82 -1.06 -18.29
N ILE A 18 3.74 -1.71 -17.86
CA ILE A 18 2.39 -1.13 -17.88
C ILE A 18 2.25 0.00 -16.85
N GLN A 19 2.73 -0.23 -15.61
CA GLN A 19 2.63 0.78 -14.55
C GLN A 19 3.44 2.03 -14.90
N ILE A 20 4.66 1.88 -15.39
CA ILE A 20 5.51 2.99 -15.85
C ILE A 20 4.82 3.75 -16.97
N LYS A 21 4.31 3.05 -18.00
CA LYS A 21 3.59 3.65 -19.12
C LYS A 21 2.38 4.49 -18.68
N PHE A 22 1.71 4.08 -17.60
CA PHE A 22 0.52 4.78 -17.09
C PHE A 22 0.84 5.80 -15.99
N GLY A 23 2.13 6.08 -15.73
CA GLY A 23 2.58 7.20 -14.94
C GLY A 23 2.82 6.88 -13.46
N ALA A 24 3.09 5.63 -13.11
CA ALA A 24 3.67 5.30 -11.81
C ALA A 24 5.01 6.04 -11.67
N THR A 25 5.24 6.65 -10.50
CA THR A 25 6.52 7.28 -10.16
C THR A 25 7.36 6.39 -9.25
N GLU A 26 6.72 5.41 -8.63
CA GLU A 26 7.37 4.37 -7.83
C GLU A 26 6.69 3.03 -8.05
N LEU A 27 7.49 1.98 -8.07
CA LEU A 27 7.02 0.59 -8.07
C LEU A 27 7.30 -0.05 -6.72
N TYR A 28 6.49 -1.04 -6.32
CA TYR A 28 6.83 -1.88 -5.20
C TYR A 28 6.61 -3.35 -5.49
N LEU A 29 7.53 -4.18 -5.04
CA LEU A 29 7.58 -5.60 -5.29
C LEU A 29 8.18 -6.35 -4.09
N GLY A 30 8.21 -7.66 -4.17
CA GLY A 30 8.91 -8.52 -3.22
C GLY A 30 9.27 -9.84 -3.88
N LEU A 31 10.34 -10.46 -3.41
CA LEU A 31 10.78 -11.77 -3.85
C LEU A 31 9.92 -12.86 -3.20
N ALA A 32 9.57 -13.89 -3.95
CA ALA A 32 9.11 -15.12 -3.34
C ALA A 32 10.26 -15.82 -2.65
N SER A 33 10.10 -16.07 -1.36
CA SER A 33 11.03 -16.87 -0.61
C SER A 33 10.27 -18.02 0.05
N ASP A 34 10.72 -19.24 -0.16
CA ASP A 34 10.13 -20.41 0.51
C ASP A 34 10.31 -20.33 2.03
N ASP A 35 11.38 -19.68 2.49
CA ASP A 35 11.67 -19.47 3.90
C ASP A 35 10.68 -18.51 4.58
N PHE A 36 10.08 -17.58 3.82
CA PHE A 36 9.20 -16.53 4.34
C PHE A 36 7.78 -16.55 3.78
N SER A 37 7.47 -17.45 2.86
CA SER A 37 6.17 -17.48 2.19
C SER A 37 4.98 -17.62 3.14
N ASN A 38 5.20 -18.23 4.29
CA ASN A 38 4.19 -18.43 5.33
C ASN A 38 4.13 -17.29 6.35
N LEU A 39 5.15 -16.44 6.43
CA LEU A 39 5.31 -15.41 7.47
C LEU A 39 5.31 -14.00 6.92
N SER A 40 5.51 -13.82 5.61
CA SER A 40 5.62 -12.51 4.99
C SER A 40 4.45 -12.18 4.07
N TYR A 41 3.75 -11.09 4.38
CA TYR A 41 2.82 -10.49 3.44
C TYR A 41 3.52 -9.76 2.28
N GLY A 42 4.80 -9.46 2.43
CA GLY A 42 5.60 -8.75 1.44
C GLY A 42 5.95 -9.58 0.23
N GLY A 43 6.44 -10.77 0.48
CA GLY A 43 6.86 -11.73 -0.52
C GLY A 43 5.76 -12.73 -0.87
N ARG A 44 4.49 -12.39 -0.86
CA ARG A 44 3.39 -13.32 -1.15
C ARG A 44 3.65 -14.18 -2.36
N GLY A 45 4.31 -15.31 -2.08
CA GLY A 45 4.90 -16.16 -3.09
C GLY A 45 3.96 -17.11 -3.75
N LYS A 46 2.81 -17.46 -3.22
CA LYS A 46 2.09 -18.61 -3.77
C LYS A 46 0.58 -18.49 -3.84
N THR A 47 -0.05 -17.43 -3.37
CA THR A 47 -1.52 -17.36 -3.42
C THR A 47 -2.04 -16.01 -3.85
N THR A 48 -2.38 -15.92 -5.11
CA THR A 48 -3.38 -15.00 -5.61
C THR A 48 -4.75 -15.67 -5.57
N TRP A 49 -5.81 -14.88 -5.64
CA TRP A 49 -7.20 -15.35 -5.78
C TRP A 49 -7.41 -16.35 -6.91
N ASP A 50 -6.55 -16.31 -7.92
CA ASP A 50 -6.60 -17.15 -9.11
C ASP A 50 -5.50 -18.24 -9.14
N GLY A 51 -4.80 -18.46 -8.03
CA GLY A 51 -3.71 -19.41 -7.91
C GLY A 51 -2.43 -19.01 -8.67
N LYS A 52 -2.38 -17.80 -9.24
CA LYS A 52 -1.20 -17.32 -9.95
C LYS A 52 -0.26 -16.61 -8.98
N HIS A 53 1.03 -16.81 -9.19
CA HIS A 53 2.05 -16.31 -8.31
C HIS A 53 2.29 -14.81 -8.51
N CYS A 54 2.25 -14.04 -7.43
CA CYS A 54 2.74 -12.65 -7.41
C CYS A 54 4.25 -12.62 -7.15
N THR A 55 5.00 -13.55 -7.71
CA THR A 55 6.41 -13.71 -7.36
C THR A 55 7.28 -13.38 -8.53
N THR A 56 8.19 -12.51 -8.24
CA THR A 56 9.25 -12.13 -9.14
C THR A 56 10.49 -12.91 -8.75
N SER A 57 11.19 -13.53 -9.70
CA SER A 57 12.50 -14.13 -9.44
C SER A 57 13.52 -13.03 -9.16
N TYR A 58 14.65 -13.40 -8.57
CA TYR A 58 15.70 -12.44 -8.29
C TYR A 58 16.22 -11.74 -9.57
N GLU A 59 16.34 -12.49 -10.64
CA GLU A 59 16.77 -11.99 -11.95
C GLU A 59 15.74 -11.01 -12.52
N GLU A 60 14.44 -11.37 -12.43
CA GLU A 60 13.38 -10.48 -12.90
C GLU A 60 13.29 -9.19 -12.06
N ILE A 61 13.61 -9.23 -10.77
CA ILE A 61 13.71 -8.01 -9.95
C ILE A 61 14.77 -7.07 -10.50
N LYS A 62 15.96 -7.58 -10.85
CA LYS A 62 17.02 -6.77 -11.46
C LYS A 62 16.58 -6.13 -12.78
N GLU A 63 15.89 -6.90 -13.62
CA GLU A 63 15.35 -6.37 -14.87
C GLU A 63 14.30 -5.28 -14.63
N ILE A 64 13.43 -5.44 -13.62
CA ILE A 64 12.45 -4.43 -13.24
C ILE A 64 13.13 -3.19 -12.71
N VAL A 65 14.14 -3.32 -11.85
CA VAL A 65 14.90 -2.19 -11.30
C VAL A 65 15.59 -1.42 -12.43
N ALA A 66 16.30 -2.10 -13.34
CA ALA A 66 16.94 -1.48 -14.47
C ALA A 66 15.93 -0.70 -15.34
N LEU A 67 14.84 -1.34 -15.72
CA LEU A 67 13.77 -0.71 -16.49
C LEU A 67 13.16 0.51 -15.78
N ALA A 68 12.94 0.43 -14.47
CA ALA A 68 12.39 1.53 -13.68
C ALA A 68 13.35 2.72 -13.65
N HIS A 69 14.65 2.48 -13.40
CA HIS A 69 15.66 3.52 -13.36
C HIS A 69 15.87 4.21 -14.72
N GLU A 70 15.85 3.46 -15.83
CA GLU A 70 15.85 4.02 -17.19
C GLU A 70 14.70 5.01 -17.43
N ASN A 71 13.58 4.85 -16.70
CA ASN A 71 12.39 5.71 -16.80
C ASN A 71 12.26 6.70 -15.63
N ASN A 72 13.29 6.90 -14.80
CA ASN A 72 13.28 7.73 -13.59
C ASN A 72 12.18 7.33 -12.60
N VAL A 73 11.87 6.05 -12.49
CA VAL A 73 10.92 5.46 -11.55
C VAL A 73 11.68 4.71 -10.46
N ARG A 74 11.35 4.95 -9.20
CA ARG A 74 11.97 4.28 -8.05
C ARG A 74 11.34 2.92 -7.80
N VAL A 75 12.08 2.04 -7.13
CA VAL A 75 11.62 0.70 -6.76
C VAL A 75 11.76 0.47 -5.26
N SER A 76 10.65 0.13 -4.60
CA SER A 76 10.61 -0.26 -3.20
C SER A 76 10.51 -1.78 -3.05
N TYR A 77 11.32 -2.36 -2.17
CA TYR A 77 11.28 -3.78 -1.86
C TYR A 77 10.50 -4.05 -0.57
N THR A 78 9.56 -4.97 -0.62
CA THR A 78 8.72 -5.28 0.55
C THR A 78 9.40 -6.27 1.49
N ALA A 79 10.03 -5.76 2.53
CA ALA A 79 10.57 -6.51 3.65
C ALA A 79 9.65 -6.40 4.89
N ASN A 80 8.35 -6.28 4.65
CA ASN A 80 7.34 -5.92 5.63
C ASN A 80 6.78 -7.14 6.38
N MET A 81 7.63 -7.86 7.06
CA MET A 81 7.19 -8.87 8.03
C MET A 81 6.50 -8.20 9.21
N PRO A 82 5.30 -8.65 9.61
CA PRO A 82 4.58 -8.08 10.75
C PRO A 82 5.24 -8.43 12.08
N ILE A 83 5.95 -9.54 12.16
CA ILE A 83 6.65 -10.03 13.35
C ILE A 83 8.01 -10.57 12.93
N LEU A 84 9.05 -10.28 13.71
CA LEU A 84 10.40 -10.74 13.46
C LEU A 84 10.92 -11.53 14.67
N TYR A 85 10.87 -12.86 14.61
CA TYR A 85 11.42 -13.74 15.63
C TYR A 85 12.92 -13.92 15.46
N GLN A 86 13.61 -14.22 16.56
CA GLN A 86 15.06 -14.38 16.57
C GLN A 86 15.55 -15.44 15.59
N ASP A 87 14.83 -16.54 15.47
CA ASP A 87 15.22 -17.68 14.63
C ASP A 87 15.20 -17.37 13.13
N ILE A 88 14.37 -16.41 12.70
CA ILE A 88 14.22 -16.04 11.30
C ILE A 88 15.08 -14.85 10.89
N ILE A 89 15.75 -14.18 11.84
CA ILE A 89 16.60 -13.02 11.54
C ILE A 89 17.65 -13.32 10.46
N PRO A 90 18.41 -14.42 10.50
CA PRO A 90 19.42 -14.68 9.46
C PRO A 90 18.83 -14.77 8.06
N GLY A 91 17.71 -15.46 7.92
CA GLY A 91 17.01 -15.55 6.64
C GLY A 91 16.38 -14.22 6.21
N TYR A 92 15.84 -13.45 7.16
CA TYR A 92 15.32 -12.11 6.89
C TYR A 92 16.40 -11.16 6.38
N LEU A 93 17.59 -11.17 6.98
CA LEU A 93 18.72 -10.37 6.52
C LEU A 93 19.15 -10.76 5.11
N LYS A 94 19.27 -12.07 4.82
CA LYS A 94 19.54 -12.56 3.47
C LYS A 94 18.51 -12.09 2.46
N TYR A 95 17.21 -12.12 2.83
CA TYR A 95 16.13 -11.61 2.01
C TYR A 95 16.26 -10.10 1.72
N VAL A 96 16.60 -9.31 2.75
CA VAL A 96 16.85 -7.88 2.62
C VAL A 96 18.04 -7.61 1.71
N GLU A 97 19.15 -8.32 1.92
CA GLU A 97 20.37 -8.21 1.11
C GLU A 97 20.11 -8.49 -0.36
N GLN A 98 19.29 -9.49 -0.68
CA GLN A 98 18.89 -9.76 -2.06
C GLN A 98 18.16 -8.57 -2.70
N GLY A 99 17.31 -7.85 -1.96
CA GLY A 99 16.68 -6.63 -2.45
C GLY A 99 17.68 -5.51 -2.70
N VAL A 100 18.57 -5.27 -1.74
CA VAL A 100 19.62 -4.25 -1.84
C VAL A 100 20.58 -4.54 -3.01
N ASP A 101 21.03 -5.77 -3.15
CA ASP A 101 21.91 -6.22 -4.23
C ASP A 101 21.24 -6.16 -5.61
N ALA A 102 19.93 -6.27 -5.67
CA ALA A 102 19.17 -6.05 -6.89
C ALA A 102 19.08 -4.57 -7.30
N GLY A 103 19.54 -3.65 -6.45
CA GLY A 103 19.59 -2.22 -6.71
C GLY A 103 18.30 -1.46 -6.41
N VAL A 104 17.45 -1.95 -5.48
CA VAL A 104 16.23 -1.25 -5.09
C VAL A 104 16.55 0.05 -4.36
N ASP A 105 15.66 1.03 -4.45
CA ASP A 105 15.87 2.36 -3.84
C ASP A 105 15.43 2.41 -2.37
N SER A 106 14.54 1.51 -1.95
CA SER A 106 14.00 1.54 -0.59
C SER A 106 13.48 0.19 -0.11
N LEU A 107 13.46 0.01 1.21
CA LEU A 107 12.90 -1.15 1.91
C LEU A 107 11.63 -0.74 2.67
N ILE A 108 10.53 -1.45 2.46
CA ILE A 108 9.29 -1.28 3.23
C ILE A 108 9.31 -2.25 4.41
N LEU A 109 9.34 -1.71 5.63
CA LEU A 109 9.50 -2.45 6.88
C LEU A 109 8.16 -2.59 7.60
N GLY A 110 7.88 -3.75 8.17
CA GLY A 110 6.56 -4.10 8.71
C GLY A 110 6.46 -4.17 10.22
N SER A 111 7.57 -4.07 10.94
CA SER A 111 7.59 -4.18 12.40
C SER A 111 8.64 -3.27 13.02
N ILE A 112 8.45 -2.93 14.29
CA ILE A 112 9.42 -2.14 15.09
C ILE A 112 10.76 -2.88 15.16
N GLU A 113 10.73 -4.20 15.34
CA GLU A 113 11.92 -5.04 15.39
C GLU A 113 12.74 -4.95 14.10
N SER A 114 12.07 -4.98 12.95
CA SER A 114 12.75 -4.84 11.65
C SER A 114 13.37 -3.46 11.46
N ILE A 115 12.71 -2.40 11.91
CA ILE A 115 13.22 -1.03 11.88
C ILE A 115 14.48 -0.93 12.76
N ILE A 116 14.40 -1.37 14.02
CA ILE A 116 15.54 -1.34 14.96
C ILE A 116 16.70 -2.18 14.43
N LEU A 117 16.42 -3.37 13.90
CA LEU A 117 17.43 -4.26 13.36
C LEU A 117 18.16 -3.62 12.19
N LEU A 118 17.42 -3.17 11.16
CA LEU A 118 18.05 -2.67 9.92
C LEU A 118 18.72 -1.31 10.10
N ASN A 119 18.26 -0.50 11.07
CA ASN A 119 18.95 0.73 11.41
C ASN A 119 20.39 0.50 11.95
N LYS A 120 20.69 -0.70 12.46
CA LYS A 120 22.07 -1.10 12.85
C LYS A 120 22.94 -1.44 11.64
N TYR A 121 22.35 -2.02 10.59
CA TYR A 121 23.08 -2.44 9.37
C TYR A 121 23.36 -1.28 8.42
N LYS A 122 22.52 -0.24 8.39
CA LYS A 122 22.69 0.98 7.57
C LYS A 122 22.90 0.69 6.09
N TYR A 123 22.01 -0.13 5.51
CA TYR A 123 22.03 -0.37 4.08
C TYR A 123 21.87 0.96 3.31
N PRO A 124 22.51 1.12 2.13
CA PRO A 124 22.50 2.36 1.36
C PRO A 124 21.18 2.55 0.57
N VAL A 125 20.04 2.41 1.26
CA VAL A 125 18.70 2.53 0.71
C VAL A 125 17.79 3.26 1.72
N ASP A 126 16.71 3.86 1.24
CA ASP A 126 15.72 4.49 2.12
C ASP A 126 14.90 3.46 2.89
N TYR A 127 14.52 3.78 4.12
CA TYR A 127 13.62 2.96 4.91
C TYR A 127 12.23 3.58 4.95
N ILE A 128 11.23 2.75 4.68
CA ILE A 128 9.80 3.12 4.63
C ILE A 128 9.04 2.31 5.68
N SER A 129 8.31 2.99 6.54
CA SER A 129 7.42 2.35 7.51
C SER A 129 6.14 1.89 6.82
N SER A 130 5.86 0.59 6.91
CA SER A 130 4.60 -0.01 6.42
C SER A 130 3.42 0.40 7.30
N VAL A 131 2.20 0.31 6.76
CA VAL A 131 0.98 0.41 7.57
C VAL A 131 0.92 -0.62 8.72
N PHE A 132 1.70 -1.69 8.64
CA PHE A 132 1.79 -2.71 9.70
C PHE A 132 2.48 -2.21 10.97
N THR A 133 3.24 -1.13 10.90
CA THR A 133 3.83 -0.50 12.10
C THR A 133 2.83 0.35 12.90
N GLU A 134 1.62 0.52 12.35
CA GLU A 134 0.51 1.17 13.03
C GLU A 134 0.82 2.60 13.53
N ALA A 135 1.33 3.45 12.64
CA ALA A 135 1.67 4.83 12.96
C ALA A 135 0.40 5.67 13.21
N TYR A 136 -0.19 5.57 14.42
CA TYR A 136 -1.45 6.21 14.79
C TYR A 136 -1.30 7.61 15.38
N ASN A 137 -0.09 8.04 15.73
CA ASN A 137 0.11 9.31 16.43
C ASN A 137 1.43 9.99 16.06
N THR A 138 1.50 11.27 16.37
CA THR A 138 2.65 12.13 16.06
C THR A 138 3.92 11.74 16.80
N GLU A 139 3.83 11.24 18.02
CA GLU A 139 5.02 10.82 18.78
C GLU A 139 5.68 9.59 18.18
N PHE A 140 4.88 8.66 17.65
CA PHE A 140 5.44 7.53 16.93
C PHE A 140 6.09 7.94 15.61
N LEU A 141 5.54 8.94 14.89
CA LEU A 141 6.19 9.51 13.71
C LEU A 141 7.54 10.17 14.04
N LYS A 142 7.64 10.88 15.14
CA LYS A 142 8.91 11.47 15.60
C LYS A 142 9.94 10.37 15.90
N TRP A 143 9.51 9.29 16.57
CA TRP A 143 10.38 8.15 16.79
C TRP A 143 10.83 7.49 15.47
N LEU A 144 9.93 7.34 14.51
CA LEU A 144 10.29 6.85 13.17
C LEU A 144 11.31 7.76 12.47
N GLU A 145 11.19 9.09 12.64
CA GLU A 145 12.16 10.07 12.12
C GLU A 145 13.54 9.88 12.77
N GLU A 146 13.61 9.67 14.09
CA GLU A 146 14.84 9.31 14.80
C GLU A 146 15.47 7.99 14.33
N MET A 147 14.61 7.07 13.89
CA MET A 147 15.02 5.78 13.31
C MET A 147 15.35 5.84 11.81
N ASN A 148 15.56 7.04 11.24
CA ASN A 148 15.91 7.28 9.83
C ASN A 148 14.88 6.76 8.82
N ILE A 149 13.60 6.71 9.21
CA ILE A 149 12.52 6.42 8.28
C ILE A 149 12.26 7.66 7.41
N SER A 150 12.26 7.49 6.09
CA SER A 150 12.05 8.57 5.12
C SER A 150 10.57 8.75 4.74
N GLU A 151 9.79 7.68 4.77
CA GLU A 151 8.37 7.66 4.40
C GLU A 151 7.59 6.73 5.34
N ALA A 152 6.37 7.12 5.73
CA ALA A 152 5.50 6.30 6.57
C ALA A 152 4.10 6.16 5.94
N TYR A 153 3.59 4.92 5.86
CA TYR A 153 2.22 4.65 5.43
C TYR A 153 1.29 4.66 6.63
N LEU A 154 0.37 5.63 6.61
CA LEU A 154 -0.60 5.80 7.69
C LEU A 154 -1.79 4.86 7.56
N PRO A 155 -2.44 4.51 8.69
CA PRO A 155 -3.66 3.73 8.73
C PRO A 155 -4.76 4.36 7.87
N HIS A 156 -5.48 3.55 7.10
CA HIS A 156 -6.40 4.07 6.10
C HIS A 156 -7.73 4.62 6.66
N HIS A 157 -8.00 4.44 7.94
CA HIS A 157 -9.18 5.00 8.62
C HIS A 157 -8.96 6.41 9.17
N MET A 158 -7.73 6.94 9.07
CA MET A 158 -7.44 8.31 9.49
C MET A 158 -8.20 9.31 8.63
N LYS A 159 -8.71 10.37 9.27
CA LYS A 159 -9.42 11.48 8.62
C LYS A 159 -8.44 12.49 8.04
N LEU A 160 -8.94 13.37 7.17
CA LEU A 160 -8.12 14.38 6.52
C LEU A 160 -7.49 15.38 7.51
N ASP A 161 -8.20 15.78 8.55
CA ASP A 161 -7.69 16.67 9.61
C ASP A 161 -6.61 15.99 10.47
N GLU A 162 -6.77 14.70 10.76
CA GLU A 162 -5.75 13.90 11.44
C GLU A 162 -4.49 13.76 10.57
N LEU A 163 -4.65 13.46 9.28
CA LEU A 163 -3.53 13.41 8.32
C LEU A 163 -2.76 14.73 8.26
N LYS A 164 -3.48 15.86 8.24
CA LYS A 164 -2.86 17.19 8.27
C LYS A 164 -2.05 17.42 9.56
N THR A 165 -2.63 17.10 10.72
CA THR A 165 -1.94 17.18 12.01
C THR A 165 -0.68 16.33 12.03
N MET A 166 -0.75 15.10 11.48
CA MET A 166 0.41 14.22 11.37
C MET A 166 1.48 14.79 10.44
N ALA A 167 1.08 15.37 9.29
CA ALA A 167 2.02 15.94 8.33
C ALA A 167 2.74 17.18 8.87
N GLU A 168 2.07 17.99 9.69
CA GLU A 168 2.67 19.16 10.32
C GLU A 168 3.64 18.81 11.45
N ALA A 169 3.54 17.62 12.02
CA ALA A 169 4.32 17.18 13.19
C ALA A 169 5.65 16.50 12.83
N THR A 170 5.92 16.18 11.57
CA THR A 170 7.11 15.41 11.14
C THR A 170 7.67 15.89 9.81
N LYS A 171 8.93 15.55 9.54
CA LYS A 171 9.58 15.72 8.22
C LYS A 171 9.47 14.47 7.36
N ILE A 172 8.98 13.35 7.93
CA ILE A 172 8.76 12.11 7.17
C ILE A 172 7.71 12.35 6.09
N GLU A 173 7.93 11.85 4.90
CA GLU A 173 6.90 11.87 3.86
C GLU A 173 5.76 10.94 4.24
N LEU A 174 4.53 11.43 4.22
CA LEU A 174 3.36 10.63 4.53
C LEU A 174 2.76 10.00 3.27
N GLY A 175 2.52 8.70 3.34
CA GLY A 175 1.84 7.93 2.31
C GLY A 175 0.51 7.36 2.80
N VAL A 176 -0.46 7.27 1.90
CA VAL A 176 -1.75 6.62 2.17
C VAL A 176 -2.11 5.62 1.07
N PHE A 177 -2.96 4.66 1.40
CA PHE A 177 -3.54 3.78 0.38
C PHE A 177 -4.59 4.54 -0.43
N GLY A 178 -4.33 4.73 -1.70
CA GLY A 178 -5.25 5.34 -2.66
C GLY A 178 -6.35 4.39 -3.09
N HIS A 179 -5.99 3.18 -3.53
CA HIS A 179 -6.95 2.18 -3.98
C HIS A 179 -6.67 0.82 -3.37
N PHE A 180 -7.73 0.12 -2.94
CA PHE A 180 -7.65 -1.07 -2.11
C PHE A 180 -6.88 -0.80 -0.80
N GLY A 181 -6.35 -1.81 -0.16
CA GLY A 181 -5.52 -1.67 1.03
C GLY A 181 -5.99 -2.53 2.19
N CYS A 182 -5.65 -2.12 3.39
CA CYS A 182 -6.08 -2.78 4.62
C CYS A 182 -7.55 -2.48 4.94
N SER A 183 -8.13 -3.29 5.81
CA SER A 183 -9.40 -3.03 6.48
C SER A 183 -9.21 -2.01 7.63
N ASN A 184 -10.28 -1.67 8.35
CA ASN A 184 -10.20 -0.82 9.54
C ASN A 184 -9.31 -1.39 10.65
N SER A 185 -9.05 -2.68 10.61
CA SER A 185 -8.15 -3.36 11.54
C SER A 185 -6.74 -3.47 10.92
N ASN A 186 -6.10 -2.34 10.65
CA ASN A 186 -4.72 -2.33 10.14
C ASN A 186 -3.80 -3.15 11.04
N GLY A 187 -2.84 -3.86 10.42
CA GLY A 187 -1.86 -4.64 11.19
C GLY A 187 -2.37 -5.93 11.82
N THR A 188 -3.68 -6.13 11.97
CA THR A 188 -4.24 -7.34 12.61
C THR A 188 -3.91 -8.66 11.92
N CYS A 189 -3.25 -8.58 10.77
CA CYS A 189 -2.70 -9.76 10.10
C CYS A 189 -1.78 -10.59 11.02
N PHE A 190 -1.07 -9.97 11.95
CA PHE A 190 -0.20 -10.68 12.89
C PHE A 190 -0.96 -11.59 13.86
N LEU A 191 -2.19 -11.26 14.25
CA LEU A 191 -3.03 -12.10 15.12
C LEU A 191 -3.22 -13.51 14.57
N TYR A 192 -3.25 -13.66 13.27
CA TYR A 192 -3.38 -14.97 12.63
C TYR A 192 -2.07 -15.74 12.60
N HIS A 193 -0.96 -15.04 12.48
CA HIS A 193 0.35 -15.67 12.62
C HIS A 193 0.55 -16.23 14.03
N GLU A 194 0.14 -15.48 15.04
CA GLU A 194 0.24 -15.89 16.43
C GLU A 194 -0.74 -17.02 16.77
N SER A 195 -1.87 -17.10 16.13
CA SER A 195 -2.82 -18.20 16.29
C SER A 195 -2.42 -19.46 15.50
N GLY A 196 -1.31 -19.43 14.76
CA GLY A 196 -0.83 -20.56 13.97
C GLY A 196 -1.54 -20.75 12.64
N GLU A 197 -2.40 -19.81 12.26
CA GLU A 197 -3.09 -19.84 10.96
C GLU A 197 -2.11 -19.54 9.83
N ASN A 198 -2.21 -20.30 8.75
CA ASN A 198 -1.40 -20.07 7.58
C ASN A 198 -1.91 -18.84 6.81
N ILE A 199 -1.09 -17.81 6.67
CA ILE A 199 -1.34 -16.59 5.90
C ILE A 199 -1.82 -16.87 4.47
N ASN A 200 -1.45 -18.02 3.90
CA ASN A 200 -1.85 -18.42 2.55
C ASN A 200 -3.32 -18.88 2.47
N VAL A 201 -3.99 -19.12 3.60
CA VAL A 201 -5.41 -19.53 3.65
C VAL A 201 -6.34 -18.36 3.31
N GLY A 202 -5.87 -17.13 3.38
CA GLY A 202 -6.63 -15.94 3.03
C GLY A 202 -6.29 -14.72 3.87
N LEU A 203 -7.03 -13.64 3.61
CA LEU A 203 -6.95 -12.42 4.41
C LEU A 203 -8.04 -12.46 5.48
N PRO A 204 -7.66 -12.52 6.74
CA PRO A 204 -8.62 -12.59 7.85
C PRO A 204 -9.60 -11.43 7.86
N CYS A 205 -9.09 -10.22 7.58
CA CYS A 205 -9.90 -9.02 7.51
C CYS A 205 -10.92 -9.06 6.36
N ARG A 206 -10.77 -9.96 5.39
CA ARG A 206 -11.71 -10.15 4.28
C ARG A 206 -12.45 -11.48 4.35
N ALA A 207 -12.29 -12.23 5.44
CA ALA A 207 -13.04 -13.45 5.67
C ALA A 207 -14.50 -13.15 6.01
N ILE A 208 -15.36 -14.09 5.67
CA ILE A 208 -16.78 -14.04 6.03
C ILE A 208 -16.95 -14.74 7.38
N TYR A 209 -17.45 -14.02 8.37
CA TYR A 209 -17.70 -14.50 9.71
C TYR A 209 -19.19 -14.70 9.96
N ASN A 210 -19.55 -15.67 10.78
CA ASN A 210 -20.91 -15.80 11.33
C ASN A 210 -21.07 -14.82 12.50
N GLY A 211 -22.06 -13.93 12.42
CA GLY A 211 -22.39 -13.01 13.50
C GLY A 211 -23.42 -13.61 14.45
N TYR A 212 -23.22 -13.41 15.76
CA TYR A 212 -24.18 -13.80 16.81
C TYR A 212 -24.34 -12.64 17.80
N VAL A 213 -25.56 -12.35 18.20
CA VAL A 213 -25.91 -11.40 19.27
C VAL A 213 -26.82 -12.09 20.27
N GLY A 214 -26.43 -12.12 21.54
CA GLY A 214 -27.20 -12.82 22.59
C GLY A 214 -27.35 -14.32 22.32
N GLY A 215 -26.47 -14.93 21.51
CA GLY A 215 -26.60 -16.35 21.10
C GLY A 215 -27.41 -16.57 19.82
N GLU A 216 -28.07 -15.54 19.30
CA GLU A 216 -28.87 -15.63 18.08
C GLU A 216 -28.00 -15.30 16.85
N PHE A 217 -28.14 -16.09 15.79
CA PHE A 217 -27.45 -15.86 14.52
C PHE A 217 -28.04 -14.65 13.78
N ILE A 218 -27.24 -13.63 13.53
CA ILE A 218 -27.64 -12.38 12.86
C ILE A 218 -27.19 -12.29 11.38
N GLY A 219 -26.49 -13.29 10.87
CA GLY A 219 -26.06 -13.33 9.48
C GLY A 219 -24.56 -13.54 9.29
N LYS A 220 -24.14 -13.51 8.02
CA LYS A 220 -22.75 -13.64 7.60
C LYS A 220 -22.27 -12.31 7.04
N GLN A 221 -21.15 -11.80 7.54
CA GLN A 221 -20.56 -10.52 7.12
C GLN A 221 -19.05 -10.50 7.24
N ASN A 222 -18.42 -9.60 6.50
CA ASN A 222 -17.01 -9.25 6.65
C ASN A 222 -16.89 -8.16 7.72
N PHE A 223 -16.98 -8.49 8.98
CA PHE A 223 -17.03 -7.51 10.07
C PHE A 223 -15.76 -6.64 10.17
N LEU A 224 -14.62 -7.14 9.69
CA LEU A 224 -13.33 -6.45 9.75
C LEU A 224 -13.05 -5.62 8.49
N ASP A 225 -13.77 -5.84 7.40
CA ASP A 225 -13.55 -5.13 6.14
C ASP A 225 -14.47 -3.91 6.05
N ALA A 226 -13.86 -2.71 5.99
CA ALA A 226 -14.60 -1.47 5.81
C ALA A 226 -15.19 -1.31 4.40
N ALA A 227 -14.76 -2.14 3.45
CA ALA A 227 -15.10 -2.04 2.02
C ALA A 227 -14.78 -0.66 1.39
N THR A 228 -13.95 0.17 2.06
CA THR A 228 -13.55 1.49 1.56
C THR A 228 -12.30 1.36 0.71
N ASP A 229 -12.47 1.30 -0.59
CA ASP A 229 -11.41 0.92 -1.51
C ASP A 229 -10.84 2.07 -2.36
N CYS A 230 -11.51 3.24 -2.42
CA CYS A 230 -11.19 4.28 -3.39
C CYS A 230 -11.06 5.67 -2.76
N SER A 231 -10.00 6.41 -3.13
CA SER A 231 -9.76 7.80 -2.71
C SER A 231 -9.56 8.76 -3.89
N VAL A 232 -9.86 8.37 -5.12
CA VAL A 232 -9.52 9.16 -6.31
C VAL A 232 -10.13 10.56 -6.30
N CYS A 233 -11.33 10.72 -5.74
CA CYS A 233 -12.00 12.02 -5.62
C CYS A 233 -11.38 12.93 -4.55
N SER A 234 -10.61 12.38 -3.63
CA SER A 234 -10.00 13.09 -2.49
C SER A 234 -8.51 13.41 -2.72
N ILE A 235 -8.00 13.28 -3.93
CA ILE A 235 -6.58 13.48 -4.22
C ILE A 235 -6.13 14.92 -3.93
N GLN A 236 -6.94 15.92 -4.24
CA GLN A 236 -6.64 17.31 -3.92
C GLN A 236 -6.61 17.52 -2.40
N ASP A 237 -7.63 17.02 -1.67
CA ASP A 237 -7.71 17.17 -0.21
C ASP A 237 -6.55 16.46 0.50
N LEU A 238 -6.15 15.29 0.01
CA LEU A 238 -4.98 14.55 0.52
C LEU A 238 -3.67 15.33 0.29
N TYR A 239 -3.52 15.97 -0.87
CA TYR A 239 -2.38 16.83 -1.14
C TYR A 239 -2.35 18.04 -0.19
N ASP A 240 -3.49 18.68 0.01
CA ASP A 240 -3.63 19.85 0.90
C ASP A 240 -3.44 19.47 2.38
N ALA A 241 -3.75 18.23 2.75
CA ALA A 241 -3.43 17.65 4.05
C ALA A 241 -1.96 17.27 4.23
N GLY A 242 -1.10 17.49 3.21
CA GLY A 242 0.34 17.24 3.29
C GLY A 242 0.78 15.83 2.88
N VAL A 243 -0.12 14.97 2.41
CA VAL A 243 0.23 13.62 1.92
C VAL A 243 1.10 13.74 0.67
N LYS A 244 2.18 12.95 0.62
CA LYS A 244 3.16 12.96 -0.48
C LYS A 244 3.06 11.75 -1.41
N THR A 245 2.57 10.63 -0.92
CA THR A 245 2.50 9.38 -1.71
C THR A 245 1.11 8.76 -1.69
N ILE A 246 0.61 8.43 -2.87
CA ILE A 246 -0.58 7.60 -3.05
C ILE A 246 -0.13 6.20 -3.45
N LYS A 247 -0.54 5.19 -2.69
CA LYS A 247 -0.19 3.80 -2.95
C LYS A 247 -1.41 3.02 -3.44
N ILE A 248 -1.30 2.43 -4.63
CA ILE A 248 -2.28 1.45 -5.12
C ILE A 248 -1.88 0.08 -4.60
N VAL A 249 -2.83 -0.64 -3.99
CA VAL A 249 -2.63 -2.02 -3.55
C VAL A 249 -3.25 -2.96 -4.58
N GLY A 250 -2.84 -4.22 -4.62
CA GLY A 250 -3.51 -5.21 -5.48
C GLY A 250 -2.58 -6.05 -6.36
N ARG A 251 -1.43 -6.49 -5.81
CA ARG A 251 -0.54 -7.43 -6.54
C ARG A 251 -1.26 -8.69 -7.03
N GLY A 252 -2.35 -9.10 -6.36
CA GLY A 252 -3.18 -10.23 -6.76
C GLY A 252 -4.31 -9.89 -7.75
N LYS A 253 -4.41 -8.65 -8.21
CA LYS A 253 -5.37 -8.23 -9.23
C LYS A 253 -4.75 -8.34 -10.62
N SER A 254 -5.58 -8.32 -11.67
CA SER A 254 -5.06 -8.38 -13.04
C SER A 254 -4.18 -7.16 -13.36
N ILE A 255 -3.19 -7.36 -14.19
CA ILE A 255 -2.24 -6.30 -14.60
C ILE A 255 -2.99 -5.17 -15.29
N GLU A 256 -4.00 -5.51 -16.08
CA GLU A 256 -4.85 -4.57 -16.82
C GLU A 256 -5.65 -3.69 -15.86
N MET A 257 -6.26 -4.28 -14.83
CA MET A 257 -7.01 -3.54 -13.81
C MET A 257 -6.12 -2.57 -13.04
N ILE A 258 -4.96 -3.02 -12.57
CA ILE A 258 -4.03 -2.15 -11.85
C ILE A 258 -3.49 -1.05 -12.78
N GLY A 259 -3.17 -1.37 -14.03
CA GLY A 259 -2.77 -0.37 -15.02
C GLY A 259 -3.85 0.69 -15.26
N ALA A 260 -5.10 0.27 -15.36
CA ALA A 260 -6.24 1.19 -15.48
C ALA A 260 -6.35 2.13 -14.26
N LEU A 261 -6.25 1.57 -13.06
CA LEU A 261 -6.26 2.36 -11.82
C LEU A 261 -5.08 3.33 -11.76
N THR A 262 -3.87 2.90 -12.13
CA THR A 262 -2.69 3.78 -12.21
C THR A 262 -2.96 4.98 -13.10
N LYS A 263 -3.53 4.76 -14.29
CA LYS A 263 -3.89 5.84 -15.22
C LYS A 263 -4.93 6.81 -14.63
N ILE A 264 -5.93 6.29 -13.91
CA ILE A 264 -6.98 7.10 -13.26
C ILE A 264 -6.38 7.96 -12.15
N TYR A 265 -5.57 7.38 -11.27
CA TYR A 265 -4.90 8.10 -10.18
C TYR A 265 -3.88 9.10 -10.72
N ARG A 266 -3.14 8.76 -11.76
CA ARG A 266 -2.22 9.70 -12.41
C ARG A 266 -2.96 10.92 -12.93
N MET A 267 -4.07 10.72 -13.63
CA MET A 267 -4.92 11.81 -14.10
C MET A 267 -5.39 12.72 -12.95
N ALA A 268 -5.82 12.14 -11.82
CA ALA A 268 -6.25 12.92 -10.67
C ALA A 268 -5.08 13.73 -10.05
N ILE A 269 -3.91 13.12 -9.90
CA ILE A 269 -2.70 13.78 -9.38
C ILE A 269 -2.23 14.92 -10.31
N ASP A 270 -2.30 14.75 -11.63
CA ASP A 270 -1.89 15.77 -12.60
C ASP A 270 -2.80 17.00 -12.56
N ASN A 271 -4.04 16.82 -12.11
CA ASN A 271 -4.99 17.92 -11.95
C ASN A 271 -4.92 18.65 -10.59
N ILE A 272 -4.04 18.27 -9.67
CA ILE A 272 -3.84 18.97 -8.39
C ILE A 272 -3.51 20.45 -8.69
N GLY A 273 -4.29 21.39 -8.07
CA GLY A 273 -4.07 22.82 -8.19
C GLY A 273 -4.15 23.33 -9.65
N SER A 274 -4.83 22.62 -10.54
CA SER A 274 -5.21 23.11 -11.87
C SER A 274 -6.49 23.96 -11.80
N GLU A 275 -6.85 24.61 -12.90
CA GLU A 275 -8.13 25.31 -13.01
C GLU A 275 -9.32 24.36 -13.15
N VAL A 276 -9.07 23.06 -13.34
CA VAL A 276 -10.12 22.03 -13.45
C VAL A 276 -10.78 21.84 -12.09
N GLN A 277 -12.08 22.02 -12.05
CA GLN A 277 -12.84 21.87 -10.82
C GLN A 277 -12.81 20.42 -10.31
N PRO A 278 -12.74 20.18 -8.99
CA PRO A 278 -12.72 18.83 -8.42
C PRO A 278 -13.87 17.94 -8.92
N GLU A 279 -15.05 18.51 -9.15
CA GLU A 279 -16.20 17.82 -9.71
C GLU A 279 -15.92 17.22 -11.09
N GLN A 280 -15.27 17.98 -11.96
CA GLN A 280 -14.91 17.53 -13.31
C GLN A 280 -13.85 16.42 -13.27
N VAL A 281 -12.89 16.51 -12.33
CA VAL A 281 -11.91 15.44 -12.11
C VAL A 281 -12.62 14.17 -11.67
N ARG A 282 -13.60 14.28 -10.75
CA ARG A 282 -14.42 13.16 -10.28
C ARG A 282 -15.22 12.53 -11.40
N GLU A 283 -15.96 13.32 -12.17
CA GLU A 283 -16.76 12.84 -13.31
C GLU A 283 -15.88 12.08 -14.31
N LYS A 284 -14.74 12.65 -14.67
CA LYS A 284 -13.78 12.01 -15.57
C LYS A 284 -13.22 10.70 -14.97
N ALA A 285 -12.95 10.65 -13.67
CA ALA A 285 -12.50 9.44 -13.02
C ALA A 285 -13.57 8.34 -13.05
N ILE A 286 -14.83 8.66 -12.78
CA ILE A 286 -15.97 7.73 -12.87
C ILE A 286 -16.11 7.19 -14.29
N GLN A 287 -16.11 8.08 -15.29
CA GLN A 287 -16.15 7.69 -16.69
C GLN A 287 -15.00 6.73 -17.07
N MET A 288 -13.79 7.03 -16.62
CA MET A 288 -12.65 6.15 -16.85
C MET A 288 -12.81 4.78 -16.16
N MET A 289 -13.37 4.74 -14.95
CA MET A 289 -13.66 3.48 -14.24
C MET A 289 -14.65 2.62 -15.03
N GLU A 290 -15.72 3.21 -15.55
CA GLU A 290 -16.71 2.52 -16.37
C GLU A 290 -16.10 1.99 -17.68
N ILE A 291 -15.41 2.85 -18.43
CA ILE A 291 -14.76 2.49 -19.71
C ILE A 291 -13.74 1.39 -19.51
N LEU A 292 -12.92 1.48 -18.47
CA LEU A 292 -11.84 0.53 -18.18
C LEU A 292 -12.33 -0.68 -17.36
N LYS A 293 -13.64 -0.74 -17.05
CA LYS A 293 -14.27 -1.85 -16.31
C LYS A 293 -13.51 -2.19 -15.01
N THR A 294 -13.08 -1.16 -14.29
CA THR A 294 -12.38 -1.38 -13.02
C THR A 294 -13.35 -1.79 -11.93
N GLU A 295 -14.20 -0.87 -11.52
CA GLU A 295 -15.22 -1.09 -10.49
C GLU A 295 -16.25 0.07 -10.54
N ASN A 296 -17.46 -0.18 -10.03
CA ASN A 296 -18.49 0.85 -9.97
C ASN A 296 -18.24 1.85 -8.84
N CYS A 297 -18.42 3.13 -9.10
CA CYS A 297 -18.37 4.17 -8.08
C CYS A 297 -19.55 4.03 -7.11
N SER A 298 -19.26 4.11 -5.81
CA SER A 298 -20.24 4.08 -4.74
C SER A 298 -19.67 4.79 -3.51
N LEU A 299 -20.50 5.60 -2.82
CA LEU A 299 -20.08 6.30 -1.60
C LEU A 299 -19.59 5.33 -0.52
N LYS A 300 -20.15 4.12 -0.45
CA LYS A 300 -19.69 3.07 0.47
C LYS A 300 -18.26 2.64 0.26
N ARG A 301 -17.71 2.92 -0.91
CA ARG A 301 -16.32 2.59 -1.28
C ARG A 301 -15.35 3.75 -1.13
N CYS A 302 -15.85 4.95 -0.83
CA CYS A 302 -15.01 6.13 -0.66
C CYS A 302 -14.28 6.08 0.67
N LYS A 303 -12.94 6.16 0.66
CA LYS A 303 -12.12 6.19 1.89
C LYS A 303 -12.33 7.46 2.70
N TYR A 304 -12.47 8.60 2.03
CA TYR A 304 -12.61 9.92 2.65
C TYR A 304 -13.95 10.57 2.29
N GLY A 305 -14.97 9.76 1.97
CA GLY A 305 -16.24 10.26 1.46
C GLY A 305 -16.96 11.23 2.38
N MET A 306 -16.85 11.02 3.70
CA MET A 306 -17.47 11.91 4.70
C MET A 306 -16.64 13.16 5.00
N ASP A 307 -15.35 13.14 4.71
CA ASP A 307 -14.43 14.23 4.98
C ASP A 307 -14.24 15.15 3.78
N THR A 308 -14.43 14.64 2.58
CA THR A 308 -14.27 15.39 1.33
C THR A 308 -15.50 16.29 1.09
N PRO A 309 -15.36 17.64 1.07
CA PRO A 309 -16.48 18.57 0.96
C PRO A 309 -17.40 18.31 -0.22
N ILE A 310 -16.81 17.99 -1.38
CA ILE A 310 -17.56 17.67 -2.60
C ILE A 310 -18.46 16.44 -2.45
N LEU A 311 -18.06 15.47 -1.63
CA LEU A 311 -18.82 14.23 -1.43
C LEU A 311 -19.92 14.41 -0.38
N ARG A 312 -19.74 15.34 0.58
CA ARG A 312 -20.77 15.70 1.57
C ARG A 312 -22.04 16.28 0.91
N ALA A 313 -21.91 16.92 -0.26
CA ALA A 313 -23.06 17.44 -0.99
C ALA A 313 -23.97 16.35 -1.57
N PHE A 314 -23.55 15.08 -1.55
CA PHE A 314 -24.31 13.93 -2.07
C PHE A 314 -24.84 13.00 -0.98
N VAL A 315 -24.64 13.34 0.30
CA VAL A 315 -25.17 12.64 1.48
C VAL A 315 -26.32 13.46 2.09
#